data_95a9b32b765918abcc065e7a30a2014e
#
_entry.id   95a9b32b765918abcc065e7a30a2014e
#
_cell.length_a   1.000
_cell.length_b   1.000
_cell.length_c   1.000
_cell.angle_alpha   90.00
_cell.angle_beta   90.00
_cell.angle_gamma   90.00
#
_symmetry.space_group_name_H-M   'P 1'
#
loop_
_entity.id
_entity.type
_entity.pdbx_description
1 polymer ?
#
loop_
_entity_poly.entity_id
_entity_poly.type
_entity_poly.pdbx_seq_one_letter_code
_entity_poly.pdbx_strand_id
1 'polypeptide(L)'
;MPGISNKALQLQASPIRKLVPYAETAINQRKEVFFLNIGQPDIETPKNVIDRISNHGLKVIEYSHSAGFESYRKGLSKYYDGVGVDVNHEEIIVTTGGSEALLFGFMSCFDEGDEVIIPEPFYANYNSFSVVAGVKVVPVTSKIENGFALPSIEEFEKRISLRTKGILICNPGNPTGYLYAKEELEKLRDLVLKYDLYLFADEVYREFCYDGKVHHSIMNLKGLNQHAIMIDSVSKRYSMCGARIGTLVTRNKYVLETVLKFAQARLSPPTLGQIAGEEALNTPQSYFDEVIAEY
;
A
#
# COMPACT_ATOMS: atom_id res chain seq x y z
N MET A 1 31.09 -23.50 -6.24
CA MET A 1 30.68 -22.10 -6.02
C MET A 1 29.45 -22.10 -5.10
N PRO A 2 29.35 -21.19 -4.13
CA PRO A 2 28.12 -21.09 -3.35
C PRO A 2 26.90 -20.84 -4.26
N GLY A 3 25.78 -21.50 -3.99
CA GLY A 3 24.52 -21.29 -4.70
C GLY A 3 23.69 -20.16 -4.06
N ILE A 4 22.71 -19.64 -4.79
CA ILE A 4 21.70 -18.71 -4.24
C ILE A 4 20.60 -19.49 -3.50
N SER A 5 19.86 -18.82 -2.60
CA SER A 5 18.80 -19.46 -1.83
C SER A 5 17.61 -19.88 -2.70
N ASN A 6 16.87 -20.91 -2.27
CA ASN A 6 15.63 -21.31 -2.94
C ASN A 6 14.61 -20.18 -3.02
N LYS A 7 14.52 -19.34 -2.00
CA LYS A 7 13.67 -18.15 -1.98
C LYS A 7 14.05 -17.16 -3.09
N ALA A 8 15.35 -16.93 -3.32
CA ALA A 8 15.82 -16.06 -4.41
C ALA A 8 15.49 -16.64 -5.79
N LEU A 9 15.51 -17.98 -5.94
CA LEU A 9 15.10 -18.65 -7.19
C LEU A 9 13.60 -18.53 -7.49
N GLN A 10 12.76 -18.36 -6.47
CA GLN A 10 11.32 -18.18 -6.63
C GLN A 10 10.93 -16.74 -6.99
N LEU A 11 11.80 -15.76 -6.70
CA LEU A 11 11.54 -14.36 -7.05
C LEU A 11 11.55 -14.19 -8.57
N GLN A 12 10.42 -13.74 -9.10
CA GLN A 12 10.30 -13.41 -10.51
C GLN A 12 10.79 -11.98 -10.77
N ALA A 13 11.48 -11.77 -11.89
CA ALA A 13 11.79 -10.43 -12.37
C ALA A 13 10.48 -9.65 -12.58
N SER A 14 10.48 -8.37 -12.19
CA SER A 14 9.31 -7.51 -12.35
C SER A 14 8.79 -7.55 -13.80
N PRO A 15 7.55 -7.97 -14.07
CA PRO A 15 7.00 -7.98 -15.41
C PRO A 15 6.92 -6.58 -16.03
N ILE A 16 6.87 -5.55 -15.20
CA ILE A 16 6.86 -4.14 -15.61
C ILE A 16 8.27 -3.74 -16.06
N ARG A 17 9.29 -4.03 -15.24
CA ARG A 17 10.68 -3.57 -15.51
C ARG A 17 11.41 -4.36 -16.58
N LYS A 18 10.99 -5.58 -16.90
CA LYS A 18 11.57 -6.35 -18.00
C LYS A 18 11.41 -5.68 -19.38
N LEU A 19 10.51 -4.70 -19.51
CA LEU A 19 10.29 -3.93 -20.73
C LEU A 19 11.31 -2.77 -20.90
N VAL A 20 12.04 -2.38 -19.84
CA VAL A 20 12.97 -1.25 -19.86
C VAL A 20 14.02 -1.36 -20.99
N PRO A 21 14.70 -2.51 -21.22
CA PRO A 21 15.70 -2.60 -22.29
C PRO A 21 15.12 -2.35 -23.70
N TYR A 22 13.87 -2.71 -23.91
CA TYR A 22 13.17 -2.46 -25.20
C TYR A 22 12.89 -0.96 -25.37
N ALA A 23 12.44 -0.31 -24.31
CA ALA A 23 12.20 1.14 -24.29
C ALA A 23 13.51 1.90 -24.54
N GLU A 24 14.60 1.56 -23.83
CA GLU A 24 15.91 2.16 -24.03
C GLU A 24 16.44 1.99 -25.47
N THR A 25 16.25 0.81 -26.03
CA THR A 25 16.62 0.54 -27.44
C THR A 25 15.84 1.45 -28.40
N ALA A 26 14.55 1.63 -28.19
CA ALA A 26 13.71 2.50 -29.01
C ALA A 26 14.12 3.97 -28.89
N ILE A 27 14.37 4.44 -27.65
CA ILE A 27 14.84 5.81 -27.36
C ILE A 27 16.21 6.07 -28.04
N ASN A 28 17.13 5.12 -27.96
CA ASN A 28 18.44 5.23 -28.63
C ASN A 28 18.31 5.30 -30.16
N GLN A 29 17.23 4.74 -30.71
CA GLN A 29 16.85 4.87 -32.13
C GLN A 29 16.06 6.16 -32.43
N ARG A 30 15.96 7.09 -31.47
CA ARG A 30 15.20 8.35 -31.55
C ARG A 30 13.69 8.15 -31.81
N LYS A 31 13.13 7.02 -31.34
CA LYS A 31 11.68 6.78 -31.34
C LYS A 31 11.08 7.40 -30.09
N GLU A 32 9.90 7.97 -30.23
CA GLU A 32 9.08 8.39 -29.09
C GLU A 32 8.55 7.16 -28.37
N VAL A 33 8.64 7.14 -27.03
CA VAL A 33 8.22 6.00 -26.20
C VAL A 33 7.27 6.50 -25.10
N PHE A 34 6.06 5.96 -25.05
CA PHE A 34 5.08 6.21 -24.01
C PHE A 34 5.10 5.07 -22.98
N PHE A 35 5.40 5.41 -21.72
CA PHE A 35 5.55 4.44 -20.63
C PHE A 35 4.21 4.14 -19.95
N LEU A 36 3.32 3.44 -20.61
CA LEU A 36 2.00 3.07 -20.06
C LEU A 36 2.06 1.90 -19.06
N ASN A 37 3.21 1.30 -18.88
CA ASN A 37 3.44 0.17 -17.99
C ASN A 37 3.92 0.57 -16.59
N ILE A 38 4.28 1.85 -16.37
CA ILE A 38 4.78 2.36 -15.09
C ILE A 38 3.73 3.27 -14.49
N GLY A 39 3.09 2.82 -13.41
CA GLY A 39 2.08 3.61 -12.68
C GLY A 39 2.72 4.68 -11.79
N GLN A 40 3.54 5.56 -12.35
CA GLN A 40 4.10 6.71 -11.66
C GLN A 40 3.29 7.94 -12.03
N PRO A 41 2.74 8.70 -11.06
CA PRO A 41 2.13 10.00 -11.34
C PRO A 41 3.13 10.94 -12.01
N ASP A 42 2.69 11.70 -12.98
CA ASP A 42 3.48 12.67 -13.75
C ASP A 42 3.08 14.12 -13.51
N ILE A 43 2.01 14.33 -12.73
CA ILE A 43 1.68 15.65 -12.21
C ILE A 43 2.73 16.10 -11.19
N GLU A 44 3.02 17.39 -11.14
CA GLU A 44 4.05 17.92 -10.26
C GLU A 44 3.76 17.61 -8.78
N THR A 45 4.82 17.30 -8.03
CA THR A 45 4.75 17.25 -6.57
C THR A 45 4.33 18.61 -6.02
N PRO A 46 3.47 18.70 -4.98
CA PRO A 46 3.04 19.98 -4.42
C PRO A 46 4.21 20.91 -4.12
N LYS A 47 4.10 22.17 -4.56
CA LYS A 47 5.18 23.15 -4.45
C LYS A 47 5.66 23.36 -3.01
N ASN A 48 4.74 23.41 -2.04
CA ASN A 48 5.08 23.53 -0.61
C ASN A 48 6.02 22.40 -0.14
N VAL A 49 5.83 21.19 -0.65
CA VAL A 49 6.70 20.03 -0.33
C VAL A 49 8.11 20.24 -0.89
N ILE A 50 8.21 20.66 -2.16
CA ILE A 50 9.52 20.92 -2.79
C ILE A 50 10.26 22.04 -2.07
N ASP A 51 9.56 23.13 -1.76
CA ASP A 51 10.10 24.26 -1.02
C ASP A 51 10.58 23.83 0.39
N ARG A 52 9.81 23.00 1.08
CA ARG A 52 10.15 22.48 2.42
C ARG A 52 11.37 21.57 2.41
N ILE A 53 11.51 20.70 1.41
CA ILE A 53 12.69 19.83 1.27
C ILE A 53 13.93 20.69 0.95
N SER A 54 13.81 21.67 0.07
CA SER A 54 14.90 22.55 -0.32
C SER A 54 15.39 23.41 0.85
N ASN A 55 14.52 23.74 1.80
CA ASN A 55 14.77 24.60 2.94
C ASN A 55 14.50 23.88 4.28
N HIS A 56 14.95 22.64 4.41
CA HIS A 56 14.67 21.81 5.60
C HIS A 56 15.34 22.31 6.90
N GLY A 57 16.39 23.13 6.80
CA GLY A 57 17.08 23.74 7.96
C GLY A 57 17.90 22.80 8.86
N LEU A 58 17.97 21.52 8.52
CA LEU A 58 18.72 20.54 9.31
C LEU A 58 20.23 20.73 9.10
N LYS A 59 21.00 20.65 10.20
CA LYS A 59 22.46 20.60 10.19
C LYS A 59 22.97 19.15 10.18
N VAL A 60 22.19 18.24 10.74
CA VAL A 60 22.47 16.80 10.79
C VAL A 60 21.19 16.05 10.39
N ILE A 61 21.32 15.01 9.57
CA ILE A 61 20.23 14.09 9.24
C ILE A 61 20.39 12.88 10.14
N GLU A 62 19.75 12.93 11.30
CA GLU A 62 19.84 11.90 12.32
C GLU A 62 18.72 10.87 12.21
N TYR A 63 18.85 9.76 12.93
CA TYR A 63 17.79 8.79 13.08
C TYR A 63 16.60 9.40 13.83
N SER A 64 15.40 9.14 13.34
CA SER A 64 14.17 9.43 14.08
C SER A 64 13.72 8.22 14.90
N HIS A 65 12.64 8.37 15.64
CA HIS A 65 11.96 7.24 16.27
C HIS A 65 11.57 6.19 15.20
N SER A 66 11.68 4.91 15.53
CA SER A 66 11.46 3.82 14.57
C SER A 66 10.04 3.76 14.00
N ALA A 67 9.03 4.20 14.76
CA ALA A 67 7.66 4.36 14.27
C ALA A 67 7.46 5.60 13.38
N GLY A 68 8.49 6.44 13.21
CA GLY A 68 8.42 7.73 12.52
C GLY A 68 8.19 8.91 13.46
N PHE A 69 8.29 10.14 12.91
CA PHE A 69 8.03 11.36 13.66
C PHE A 69 6.64 11.35 14.29
N GLU A 70 6.55 11.68 15.57
CA GLU A 70 5.26 11.77 16.26
C GLU A 70 4.39 12.88 15.67
N SER A 71 4.99 14.02 15.31
CA SER A 71 4.31 15.13 14.64
C SER A 71 3.67 14.70 13.32
N TYR A 72 4.41 13.95 12.50
CA TYR A 72 3.90 13.42 11.24
C TYR A 72 2.76 12.42 11.48
N ARG A 73 2.89 11.48 12.43
CA ARG A 73 1.83 10.52 12.77
C ARG A 73 0.57 11.22 13.29
N LYS A 74 0.72 12.28 14.10
CA LYS A 74 -0.40 13.13 14.55
C LYS A 74 -1.05 13.88 13.38
N GLY A 75 -0.24 14.36 12.43
CA GLY A 75 -0.73 14.97 11.19
C GLY A 75 -1.52 13.97 10.35
N LEU A 76 -1.01 12.75 10.19
CA LEU A 76 -1.70 11.66 9.49
C LEU A 76 -3.03 11.28 10.15
N SER A 77 -3.09 11.22 11.50
CA SER A 77 -4.34 10.96 12.22
C SER A 77 -5.41 12.03 11.88
N LYS A 78 -5.03 13.31 11.83
CA LYS A 78 -5.93 14.39 11.41
C LYS A 78 -6.36 14.28 9.94
N TYR A 79 -5.42 13.93 9.06
CA TYR A 79 -5.73 13.69 7.66
C TYR A 79 -6.75 12.55 7.51
N TYR A 80 -6.54 11.43 8.20
CA TYR A 80 -7.47 10.29 8.17
C TYR A 80 -8.85 10.67 8.70
N ASP A 81 -8.93 11.40 9.81
CA ASP A 81 -10.19 11.93 10.33
C ASP A 81 -10.93 12.81 9.30
N GLY A 82 -10.17 13.67 8.61
CA GLY A 82 -10.70 14.53 7.53
C GLY A 82 -11.31 13.77 6.34
N VAL A 83 -10.87 12.53 6.10
CA VAL A 83 -11.43 11.64 5.07
C VAL A 83 -12.35 10.55 5.66
N GLY A 84 -12.79 10.73 6.90
CA GLY A 84 -13.75 9.88 7.57
C GLY A 84 -13.17 8.53 8.06
N VAL A 85 -11.86 8.44 8.29
CA VAL A 85 -11.20 7.26 8.84
C VAL A 85 -10.69 7.56 10.24
N ASP A 86 -11.38 7.05 11.27
CA ASP A 86 -11.00 7.25 12.67
C ASP A 86 -9.78 6.39 13.03
N VAL A 87 -8.59 7.02 13.12
CA VAL A 87 -7.31 6.37 13.41
C VAL A 87 -6.49 7.25 14.37
N ASN A 88 -6.04 6.67 15.47
CA ASN A 88 -5.14 7.32 16.39
C ASN A 88 -3.69 7.29 15.88
N HIS A 89 -2.90 8.33 16.17
CA HIS A 89 -1.49 8.40 15.77
C HIS A 89 -0.63 7.26 16.36
N GLU A 90 -1.04 6.64 17.46
CA GLU A 90 -0.38 5.47 18.06
C GLU A 90 -0.65 4.17 17.27
N GLU A 91 -1.67 4.14 16.42
CA GLU A 91 -2.03 3.03 15.54
C GLU A 91 -1.26 3.07 14.21
N ILE A 92 -0.37 4.06 14.02
CA ILE A 92 0.35 4.34 12.77
C ILE A 92 1.85 4.07 12.94
N ILE A 93 2.42 3.26 12.05
CA ILE A 93 3.87 3.14 11.88
C ILE A 93 4.25 3.64 10.49
N VAL A 94 5.15 4.63 10.44
CA VAL A 94 5.70 5.16 9.19
C VAL A 94 6.72 4.17 8.64
N THR A 95 6.64 3.92 7.34
CA THR A 95 7.47 2.93 6.63
C THR A 95 8.16 3.55 5.40
N THR A 96 9.11 2.81 4.83
CA THR A 96 9.80 3.17 3.59
C THR A 96 8.91 2.83 2.37
N GLY A 97 7.80 3.57 2.24
CA GLY A 97 6.72 3.35 1.27
C GLY A 97 5.82 2.18 1.64
N GLY A 98 4.71 2.03 0.90
CA GLY A 98 3.75 0.93 1.10
C GLY A 98 4.36 -0.46 0.94
N SER A 99 5.46 -0.59 0.19
CA SER A 99 6.18 -1.86 0.01
C SER A 99 6.74 -2.41 1.33
N GLU A 100 7.38 -1.57 2.15
CA GLU A 100 7.87 -1.97 3.47
C GLU A 100 6.71 -2.24 4.42
N ALA A 101 5.64 -1.44 4.35
CA ALA A 101 4.43 -1.65 5.15
C ALA A 101 3.81 -3.03 4.89
N LEU A 102 3.65 -3.42 3.63
CA LEU A 102 3.17 -4.76 3.26
C LEU A 102 4.11 -5.86 3.76
N LEU A 103 5.42 -5.69 3.56
CA LEU A 103 6.41 -6.67 3.99
C LEU A 103 6.42 -6.86 5.51
N PHE A 104 6.41 -5.76 6.27
CA PHE A 104 6.33 -5.82 7.74
C PHE A 104 5.01 -6.43 8.22
N GLY A 105 3.89 -6.08 7.58
CA GLY A 105 2.60 -6.66 7.87
C GLY A 105 2.58 -8.17 7.63
N PHE A 106 3.08 -8.62 6.48
CA PHE A 106 3.16 -10.05 6.18
C PHE A 106 4.06 -10.81 7.15
N MET A 107 5.28 -10.31 7.38
CA MET A 107 6.20 -10.95 8.35
C MET A 107 5.68 -10.94 9.79
N SER A 108 4.74 -10.05 10.13
CA SER A 108 4.14 -10.01 11.47
C SER A 108 2.94 -10.93 11.62
N CYS A 109 2.25 -11.27 10.53
CA CYS A 109 0.96 -11.95 10.56
C CYS A 109 0.98 -13.37 9.97
N PHE A 110 2.05 -13.74 9.24
CA PHE A 110 2.15 -15.02 8.54
C PHE A 110 3.44 -15.74 8.87
N ASP A 111 3.35 -17.05 8.99
CA ASP A 111 4.47 -17.96 9.03
C ASP A 111 4.85 -18.47 7.63
N GLU A 112 6.01 -19.11 7.50
CA GLU A 112 6.44 -19.68 6.23
C GLU A 112 5.48 -20.79 5.76
N GLY A 113 4.97 -20.65 4.54
CA GLY A 113 4.00 -21.55 3.94
C GLY A 113 2.55 -21.23 4.22
N ASP A 114 2.27 -20.19 4.99
CA ASP A 114 0.92 -19.64 5.12
C ASP A 114 0.43 -19.05 3.79
N GLU A 115 -0.89 -18.88 3.66
CA GLU A 115 -1.54 -18.45 2.43
C GLU A 115 -2.26 -17.10 2.62
N VAL A 116 -2.11 -16.22 1.62
CA VAL A 116 -2.90 -14.99 1.48
C VAL A 116 -3.75 -15.06 0.21
N ILE A 117 -5.05 -14.84 0.35
CA ILE A 117 -5.98 -14.78 -0.79
C ILE A 117 -5.96 -13.36 -1.37
N ILE A 118 -5.81 -13.23 -2.69
CA ILE A 118 -5.77 -11.94 -3.37
C ILE A 118 -6.68 -11.98 -4.61
N PRO A 119 -7.68 -11.08 -4.73
CA PRO A 119 -8.42 -10.93 -5.98
C PRO A 119 -7.50 -10.51 -7.13
N GLU A 120 -7.52 -11.26 -8.24
CA GLU A 120 -6.73 -10.97 -9.44
C GLU A 120 -7.61 -10.43 -10.59
N PRO A 121 -7.08 -9.59 -11.49
CA PRO A 121 -5.68 -9.15 -11.57
C PRO A 121 -5.30 -8.19 -10.44
N PHE A 122 -4.06 -8.29 -9.94
CA PHE A 122 -3.54 -7.48 -8.84
C PHE A 122 -2.14 -6.92 -9.14
N TYR A 123 -1.68 -6.01 -8.31
CA TYR A 123 -0.35 -5.41 -8.42
C TYR A 123 0.74 -6.49 -8.35
N ALA A 124 1.53 -6.62 -9.43
CA ALA A 124 2.46 -7.73 -9.63
C ALA A 124 3.47 -7.92 -8.47
N ASN A 125 3.85 -6.84 -7.79
CA ASN A 125 4.82 -6.93 -6.69
C ASN A 125 4.25 -7.60 -5.43
N TYR A 126 2.93 -7.80 -5.30
CA TYR A 126 2.39 -8.58 -4.18
C TYR A 126 2.96 -10.01 -4.18
N ASN A 127 3.16 -10.61 -5.37
CA ASN A 127 3.87 -11.89 -5.47
C ASN A 127 5.28 -11.82 -4.89
N SER A 128 6.03 -10.76 -5.19
CA SER A 128 7.40 -10.61 -4.70
C SER A 128 7.44 -10.41 -3.18
N PHE A 129 6.55 -9.59 -2.62
CA PHE A 129 6.47 -9.41 -1.17
C PHE A 129 6.08 -10.70 -0.46
N SER A 130 5.14 -11.46 -1.03
CA SER A 130 4.72 -12.75 -0.50
C SER A 130 5.89 -13.74 -0.48
N VAL A 131 6.64 -13.88 -1.58
CA VAL A 131 7.83 -14.75 -1.65
C VAL A 131 8.88 -14.34 -0.61
N VAL A 132 9.15 -13.03 -0.45
CA VAL A 132 10.11 -12.53 0.54
C VAL A 132 9.67 -12.90 1.96
N ALA A 133 8.39 -12.78 2.26
CA ALA A 133 7.80 -13.13 3.55
C ALA A 133 7.61 -14.65 3.75
N GLY A 134 7.80 -15.47 2.72
CA GLY A 134 7.55 -16.91 2.78
C GLY A 134 6.08 -17.31 2.66
N VAL A 135 5.24 -16.38 2.19
CA VAL A 135 3.78 -16.52 2.08
C VAL A 135 3.40 -16.95 0.66
N LYS A 136 2.41 -17.81 0.53
CA LYS A 136 1.89 -18.26 -0.76
C LYS A 136 0.66 -17.44 -1.15
N VAL A 137 0.69 -16.87 -2.35
CA VAL A 137 -0.49 -16.20 -2.93
C VAL A 137 -1.47 -17.23 -3.47
N VAL A 138 -2.74 -17.08 -3.09
CA VAL A 138 -3.87 -17.88 -3.59
C VAL A 138 -4.82 -16.92 -4.31
N PRO A 139 -4.84 -16.88 -5.66
CA PRO A 139 -5.65 -15.90 -6.38
C PRO A 139 -7.12 -16.30 -6.43
N VAL A 140 -7.99 -15.27 -6.42
CA VAL A 140 -9.43 -15.36 -6.76
C VAL A 140 -9.68 -14.48 -7.96
N THR A 141 -10.09 -15.06 -9.09
CA THR A 141 -10.19 -14.33 -10.34
C THR A 141 -11.41 -13.42 -10.41
N SER A 142 -11.19 -12.12 -10.51
CA SER A 142 -12.20 -11.13 -10.93
C SER A 142 -12.31 -11.13 -12.45
N LYS A 143 -13.51 -10.89 -12.98
CA LYS A 143 -13.78 -10.98 -14.41
C LYS A 143 -14.01 -9.60 -15.03
N ILE A 144 -13.45 -9.36 -16.21
CA ILE A 144 -13.64 -8.12 -16.96
C ILE A 144 -15.11 -7.89 -17.35
N GLU A 145 -15.85 -8.96 -17.61
CA GLU A 145 -17.27 -8.92 -17.95
C GLU A 145 -18.13 -8.31 -16.83
N ASN A 146 -17.64 -8.37 -15.59
CA ASN A 146 -18.26 -7.77 -14.41
C ASN A 146 -17.53 -6.47 -13.96
N GLY A 147 -16.71 -5.87 -14.83
CA GLY A 147 -15.92 -4.69 -14.49
C GLY A 147 -14.88 -4.92 -13.38
N PHE A 148 -14.41 -6.15 -13.19
CA PHE A 148 -13.51 -6.58 -12.12
C PHE A 148 -14.09 -6.42 -10.70
N ALA A 149 -15.41 -6.49 -10.55
CA ALA A 149 -16.08 -6.50 -9.26
C ALA A 149 -15.57 -7.63 -8.35
N LEU A 150 -15.79 -7.49 -7.05
CA LEU A 150 -15.44 -8.52 -6.07
C LEU A 150 -16.03 -9.87 -6.51
N PRO A 151 -15.22 -10.92 -6.63
CA PRO A 151 -15.72 -12.27 -6.83
C PRO A 151 -16.69 -12.67 -5.71
N SER A 152 -17.58 -13.62 -5.98
CA SER A 152 -18.52 -14.06 -4.97
C SER A 152 -17.81 -14.64 -3.74
N ILE A 153 -18.39 -14.49 -2.57
CA ILE A 153 -17.79 -14.97 -1.31
C ILE A 153 -17.54 -16.47 -1.33
N GLU A 154 -18.37 -17.24 -2.01
CA GLU A 154 -18.19 -18.68 -2.20
C GLU A 154 -16.88 -19.02 -2.96
N GLU A 155 -16.44 -18.13 -3.87
CA GLU A 155 -15.15 -18.32 -4.56
C GLU A 155 -13.96 -18.11 -3.61
N PHE A 156 -14.07 -17.22 -2.64
CA PHE A 156 -13.09 -17.10 -1.57
C PHE A 156 -13.12 -18.33 -0.65
N GLU A 157 -14.30 -18.74 -0.22
CA GLU A 157 -14.47 -19.90 0.70
C GLU A 157 -13.89 -21.18 0.11
N LYS A 158 -14.06 -21.43 -1.19
CA LYS A 158 -13.44 -22.59 -1.88
C LYS A 158 -11.92 -22.60 -1.81
N ARG A 159 -11.29 -21.44 -1.58
CA ARG A 159 -9.82 -21.29 -1.54
C ARG A 159 -9.26 -21.20 -0.14
N ILE A 160 -10.11 -21.08 0.87
CA ILE A 160 -9.70 -21.09 2.27
C ILE A 160 -9.24 -22.48 2.67
N SER A 161 -8.04 -22.58 3.19
CA SER A 161 -7.43 -23.78 3.76
C SER A 161 -7.01 -23.53 5.21
N LEU A 162 -6.50 -24.55 5.88
CA LEU A 162 -5.92 -24.42 7.22
C LEU A 162 -4.69 -23.49 7.25
N ARG A 163 -4.08 -23.21 6.09
CA ARG A 163 -2.92 -22.32 5.94
C ARG A 163 -3.33 -20.88 5.61
N THR A 164 -4.57 -20.66 5.24
CA THR A 164 -5.03 -19.30 4.92
C THR A 164 -5.07 -18.45 6.19
N LYS A 165 -4.34 -17.34 6.20
CA LYS A 165 -4.27 -16.42 7.33
C LYS A 165 -4.79 -15.03 7.01
N GLY A 166 -4.95 -14.69 5.73
CA GLY A 166 -5.45 -13.36 5.39
C GLY A 166 -5.92 -13.21 3.96
N ILE A 167 -6.56 -12.08 3.74
CA ILE A 167 -6.98 -11.58 2.43
C ILE A 167 -6.30 -10.23 2.21
N LEU A 168 -5.77 -9.99 1.02
CA LEU A 168 -5.23 -8.69 0.61
C LEU A 168 -6.06 -8.15 -0.54
N ILE A 169 -6.54 -6.92 -0.39
CA ILE A 169 -7.18 -6.15 -1.47
C ILE A 169 -6.42 -4.86 -1.75
N CYS A 170 -6.57 -4.30 -2.95
CA CYS A 170 -6.16 -2.94 -3.30
C CYS A 170 -7.42 -2.13 -3.57
N ASN A 171 -7.63 -1.02 -2.86
CA ASN A 171 -8.86 -0.25 -2.95
C ASN A 171 -8.59 1.27 -2.93
N PRO A 172 -8.76 1.96 -4.06
CA PRO A 172 -9.06 1.51 -5.43
C PRO A 172 -8.00 0.55 -5.99
N GLY A 173 -8.42 -0.33 -6.90
CA GLY A 173 -7.63 -1.46 -7.39
C GLY A 173 -6.55 -1.09 -8.40
N ASN A 174 -5.37 -1.69 -8.28
CA ASN A 174 -4.33 -1.70 -9.29
C ASN A 174 -4.17 -3.14 -9.81
N PRO A 175 -4.36 -3.42 -11.14
CA PRO A 175 -4.40 -2.46 -12.26
C PRO A 175 -5.80 -2.05 -12.73
N THR A 176 -6.87 -2.52 -12.10
CA THR A 176 -8.23 -2.46 -12.66
C THR A 176 -8.94 -1.11 -12.49
N GLY A 177 -8.49 -0.29 -11.52
CA GLY A 177 -9.20 0.92 -11.11
C GLY A 177 -10.52 0.64 -10.38
N TYR A 178 -10.85 -0.63 -10.09
CA TYR A 178 -12.09 -0.97 -9.41
C TYR A 178 -12.11 -0.40 -7.99
N LEU A 179 -13.20 0.27 -7.64
CA LEU A 179 -13.45 0.78 -6.29
C LEU A 179 -14.52 -0.11 -5.63
N TYR A 180 -14.15 -0.77 -4.54
CA TYR A 180 -15.07 -1.65 -3.82
C TYR A 180 -16.20 -0.84 -3.16
N ALA A 181 -17.43 -1.29 -3.38
CA ALA A 181 -18.58 -0.77 -2.68
C ALA A 181 -18.55 -1.15 -1.18
N LYS A 182 -19.24 -0.37 -0.35
CA LYS A 182 -19.30 -0.65 1.09
C LYS A 182 -19.85 -2.05 1.38
N GLU A 183 -20.85 -2.47 0.63
CA GLU A 183 -21.48 -3.77 0.76
C GLU A 183 -20.55 -4.93 0.41
N GLU A 184 -19.62 -4.71 -0.53
CA GLU A 184 -18.60 -5.71 -0.87
C GLU A 184 -17.57 -5.83 0.26
N LEU A 185 -17.12 -4.71 0.82
CA LEU A 185 -16.23 -4.69 1.98
C LEU A 185 -16.88 -5.32 3.22
N GLU A 186 -18.18 -5.13 3.43
CA GLU A 186 -18.92 -5.77 4.52
C GLU A 186 -19.00 -7.30 4.34
N LYS A 187 -19.15 -7.80 3.11
CA LYS A 187 -19.06 -9.24 2.81
C LYS A 187 -17.67 -9.81 3.13
N LEU A 188 -16.61 -9.08 2.76
CA LEU A 188 -15.24 -9.47 3.11
C LEU A 188 -15.03 -9.45 4.63
N ARG A 189 -15.56 -8.45 5.35
CA ARG A 189 -15.55 -8.41 6.81
C ARG A 189 -16.17 -9.67 7.40
N ASP A 190 -17.35 -10.05 6.94
CA ASP A 190 -18.09 -11.21 7.49
C ASP A 190 -17.30 -12.51 7.24
N LEU A 191 -16.67 -12.63 6.07
CA LEU A 191 -15.79 -13.75 5.75
C LEU A 191 -14.56 -13.78 6.67
N VAL A 192 -13.90 -12.64 6.85
CA VAL A 192 -12.72 -12.48 7.72
C VAL A 192 -13.06 -12.87 9.16
N LEU A 193 -14.18 -12.40 9.70
CA LEU A 193 -14.64 -12.75 11.05
C LEU A 193 -15.01 -14.25 11.18
N LYS A 194 -15.64 -14.82 10.15
CA LYS A 194 -16.02 -16.24 10.12
C LYS A 194 -14.82 -17.19 10.21
N TYR A 195 -13.72 -16.83 9.55
CA TYR A 195 -12.54 -17.69 9.44
C TYR A 195 -11.33 -17.20 10.26
N ASP A 196 -11.51 -16.16 11.06
CA ASP A 196 -10.45 -15.54 11.90
C ASP A 196 -9.21 -15.18 11.07
N LEU A 197 -9.40 -14.44 9.97
CA LEU A 197 -8.36 -14.03 9.04
C LEU A 197 -7.95 -12.57 9.27
N TYR A 198 -6.77 -12.18 8.77
CA TYR A 198 -6.42 -10.79 8.60
C TYR A 198 -7.00 -10.22 7.29
N LEU A 199 -7.41 -8.96 7.31
CA LEU A 199 -7.77 -8.19 6.12
C LEU A 199 -6.75 -7.07 5.90
N PHE A 200 -5.92 -7.24 4.88
CA PHE A 200 -5.01 -6.22 4.40
C PHE A 200 -5.70 -5.41 3.31
N ALA A 201 -5.63 -4.08 3.37
CA ALA A 201 -6.04 -3.21 2.29
C ALA A 201 -4.92 -2.22 1.93
N ASP A 202 -4.49 -2.29 0.69
CA ASP A 202 -3.63 -1.27 0.09
C ASP A 202 -4.52 -0.13 -0.41
N GLU A 203 -4.54 0.98 0.35
CA GLU A 203 -5.43 2.12 0.12
C GLU A 203 -4.67 3.34 -0.47
N VAL A 204 -3.53 3.11 -1.13
CA VAL A 204 -2.67 4.19 -1.66
C VAL A 204 -3.33 5.04 -2.75
N TYR A 205 -4.41 4.55 -3.34
CA TYR A 205 -5.19 5.24 -4.38
C TYR A 205 -6.47 5.90 -3.84
N ARG A 206 -6.63 6.03 -2.53
CA ARG A 206 -7.84 6.55 -1.86
C ARG A 206 -8.43 7.80 -2.48
N GLU A 207 -7.60 8.76 -2.91
CA GLU A 207 -8.01 10.03 -3.51
C GLU A 207 -8.50 9.89 -4.97
N PHE A 208 -8.20 8.79 -5.63
CA PHE A 208 -8.54 8.58 -7.04
C PHE A 208 -9.89 7.90 -7.18
N CYS A 209 -10.93 8.61 -6.79
CA CYS A 209 -12.33 8.21 -6.94
C CYS A 209 -13.02 9.10 -7.96
N TYR A 210 -13.69 8.50 -8.94
CA TYR A 210 -14.32 9.16 -10.07
C TYR A 210 -15.83 8.96 -10.04
N ASP A 211 -16.58 9.70 -10.88
CA ASP A 211 -18.03 9.56 -11.07
C ASP A 211 -18.84 9.74 -9.78
N GLY A 212 -18.36 10.60 -8.86
CA GLY A 212 -19.02 10.86 -7.57
C GLY A 212 -18.96 9.69 -6.58
N LYS A 213 -18.16 8.66 -6.87
CA LYS A 213 -17.94 7.54 -5.95
C LYS A 213 -17.05 7.96 -4.77
N VAL A 214 -17.23 7.31 -3.63
CA VAL A 214 -16.51 7.60 -2.40
C VAL A 214 -15.75 6.34 -1.94
N HIS A 215 -14.49 6.53 -1.55
CA HIS A 215 -13.68 5.48 -0.96
C HIS A 215 -14.23 5.08 0.42
N HIS A 216 -14.25 3.78 0.70
CA HIS A 216 -14.54 3.21 2.00
C HIS A 216 -13.31 2.47 2.52
N SER A 217 -12.78 2.92 3.66
CA SER A 217 -11.64 2.26 4.30
C SER A 217 -12.07 1.01 5.07
N ILE A 218 -11.22 -0.02 5.06
CA ILE A 218 -11.43 -1.20 5.91
C ILE A 218 -11.35 -0.86 7.41
N MET A 219 -10.69 0.23 7.77
CA MET A 219 -10.58 0.68 9.16
C MET A 219 -11.94 1.08 9.76
N ASN A 220 -12.94 1.37 8.93
CA ASN A 220 -14.30 1.73 9.34
C ASN A 220 -15.24 0.52 9.44
N LEU A 221 -14.79 -0.68 9.10
CA LEU A 221 -15.58 -1.89 9.18
C LEU A 221 -15.69 -2.36 10.64
N LYS A 222 -16.92 -2.43 11.14
CA LYS A 222 -17.18 -2.84 12.53
C LYS A 222 -16.70 -4.27 12.80
N GLY A 223 -16.07 -4.48 13.94
CA GLY A 223 -15.61 -5.80 14.40
C GLY A 223 -14.20 -6.17 13.93
N LEU A 224 -13.56 -5.40 13.03
CA LEU A 224 -12.24 -5.72 12.49
C LEU A 224 -11.05 -5.13 13.25
N ASN A 225 -11.22 -4.62 14.46
CA ASN A 225 -10.13 -3.99 15.22
C ASN A 225 -8.89 -4.88 15.38
N GLN A 226 -9.06 -6.20 15.45
CA GLN A 226 -7.97 -7.17 15.58
C GLN A 226 -7.53 -7.76 14.22
N HIS A 227 -8.23 -7.47 13.14
CA HIS A 227 -8.09 -8.13 11.84
C HIS A 227 -7.60 -7.17 10.74
N ALA A 228 -7.97 -5.88 10.82
CA ALA A 228 -7.70 -4.91 9.76
C ALA A 228 -6.28 -4.36 9.82
N ILE A 229 -5.61 -4.36 8.66
CA ILE A 229 -4.29 -3.77 8.44
C ILE A 229 -4.36 -2.94 7.16
N MET A 230 -4.34 -1.61 7.32
CA MET A 230 -4.36 -0.68 6.20
C MET A 230 -2.93 -0.27 5.83
N ILE A 231 -2.66 -0.28 4.54
CA ILE A 231 -1.41 0.20 3.94
C ILE A 231 -1.71 1.49 3.19
N ASP A 232 -0.90 2.52 3.41
CA ASP A 232 -1.04 3.79 2.70
C ASP A 232 0.33 4.37 2.32
N SER A 233 0.37 5.37 1.44
CA SER A 233 1.61 5.99 0.99
C SER A 233 1.38 7.36 0.37
N VAL A 234 2.34 8.25 0.52
CA VAL A 234 2.39 9.54 -0.18
C VAL A 234 2.65 9.40 -1.69
N SER A 235 3.06 8.22 -2.13
CA SER A 235 3.59 7.96 -3.49
C SER A 235 2.65 8.37 -4.60
N LYS A 236 1.35 8.12 -4.44
CA LYS A 236 0.33 8.38 -5.48
C LYS A 236 -0.38 9.69 -5.25
N ARG A 237 -0.87 9.89 -4.05
CA ARG A 237 -1.64 11.05 -3.61
C ARG A 237 -0.95 12.39 -3.89
N TYR A 238 0.38 12.46 -3.69
CA TYR A 238 1.15 13.69 -3.80
C TYR A 238 2.23 13.65 -4.90
N SER A 239 2.16 12.70 -5.82
CA SER A 239 3.22 12.50 -6.84
C SER A 239 4.62 12.38 -6.21
N MET A 240 4.74 11.66 -5.10
CA MET A 240 5.95 11.58 -4.27
C MET A 240 6.53 10.16 -4.21
N CYS A 241 6.49 9.42 -5.32
CA CYS A 241 6.99 8.03 -5.35
C CYS A 241 8.45 7.91 -4.89
N GLY A 242 9.28 8.90 -5.18
CA GLY A 242 10.69 8.96 -4.80
C GLY A 242 10.96 9.30 -3.34
N ALA A 243 10.00 9.87 -2.60
CA ALA A 243 10.16 10.19 -1.18
C ALA A 243 10.24 8.94 -0.29
N ARG A 244 9.73 7.79 -0.77
CA ARG A 244 9.75 6.51 -0.06
C ARG A 244 9.12 6.59 1.33
N ILE A 245 7.93 7.16 1.43
CA ILE A 245 7.16 7.24 2.67
C ILE A 245 5.81 6.56 2.50
N GLY A 246 5.49 5.68 3.42
CA GLY A 246 4.21 5.00 3.56
C GLY A 246 3.89 4.76 5.01
N THR A 247 2.79 4.07 5.26
CA THR A 247 2.33 3.74 6.61
C THR A 247 1.70 2.35 6.64
N LEU A 248 1.87 1.69 7.77
CA LEU A 248 1.04 0.58 8.21
C LEU A 248 0.17 1.08 9.35
N VAL A 249 -1.12 0.84 9.26
CA VAL A 249 -2.10 1.26 10.26
C VAL A 249 -2.91 0.06 10.72
N THR A 250 -2.98 -0.15 12.03
CA THR A 250 -3.78 -1.21 12.64
C THR A 250 -4.14 -0.90 14.09
N ARG A 251 -5.30 -1.34 14.56
CA ARG A 251 -5.71 -1.29 15.97
C ARG A 251 -5.30 -2.53 16.75
N ASN A 252 -4.77 -3.54 16.06
CA ASN A 252 -4.24 -4.75 16.71
C ASN A 252 -2.89 -4.46 17.36
N LYS A 253 -2.88 -4.35 18.68
CA LYS A 253 -1.68 -4.00 19.46
C LYS A 253 -0.55 -5.01 19.31
N TYR A 254 -0.86 -6.30 19.19
CA TYR A 254 0.17 -7.35 19.02
C TYR A 254 0.86 -7.24 17.66
N VAL A 255 0.08 -6.97 16.60
CA VAL A 255 0.63 -6.71 15.26
C VAL A 255 1.47 -5.43 15.29
N LEU A 256 0.95 -4.36 15.87
CA LEU A 256 1.64 -3.06 15.95
C LEU A 256 2.99 -3.17 16.67
N GLU A 257 3.03 -3.84 17.84
CA GLU A 257 4.25 -4.09 18.61
C GLU A 257 5.26 -4.93 17.83
N THR A 258 4.78 -5.91 17.06
CA THR A 258 5.63 -6.76 16.22
C THR A 258 6.19 -6.00 15.03
N VAL A 259 5.36 -5.22 14.33
CA VAL A 259 5.78 -4.32 13.24
C VAL A 259 6.81 -3.30 13.76
N LEU A 260 6.64 -2.80 14.99
CA LEU A 260 7.62 -1.90 15.59
C LEU A 260 8.99 -2.55 15.78
N LYS A 261 9.07 -3.86 16.09
CA LYS A 261 10.36 -4.58 16.18
C LYS A 261 11.06 -4.64 14.81
N PHE A 262 10.33 -4.89 13.72
CA PHE A 262 10.89 -4.82 12.36
C PHE A 262 11.32 -3.38 12.02
N ALA A 263 10.52 -2.39 12.39
CA ALA A 263 10.87 -0.99 12.21
C ALA A 263 12.13 -0.58 13.02
N GLN A 264 12.33 -1.12 14.21
CA GLN A 264 13.55 -0.94 15.00
C GLN A 264 14.77 -1.61 14.34
N ALA A 265 14.61 -2.79 13.76
CA ALA A 265 15.68 -3.46 13.02
C ALA A 265 16.12 -2.65 11.79
N ARG A 266 15.21 -1.96 11.12
CA ARG A 266 15.48 -1.01 10.02
C ARG A 266 16.05 0.33 10.52
N LEU A 267 15.94 0.66 11.83
CA LEU A 267 16.29 1.88 12.54
C LEU A 267 15.19 2.95 12.46
N SER A 268 15.11 3.72 11.37
CA SER A 268 14.10 4.78 11.21
C SER A 268 13.67 4.93 9.75
N PRO A 269 12.49 5.50 9.46
CA PRO A 269 12.14 5.92 8.12
C PRO A 269 13.05 7.05 7.64
N PRO A 270 13.17 7.28 6.31
CA PRO A 270 13.99 8.36 5.77
C PRO A 270 13.57 9.73 6.33
N THR A 271 14.48 10.43 7.01
CA THR A 271 14.21 11.72 7.68
C THR A 271 13.66 12.77 6.72
N LEU A 272 14.32 12.98 5.57
CA LEU A 272 13.86 13.96 4.56
C LEU A 272 12.51 13.54 3.94
N GLY A 273 12.29 12.24 3.77
CA GLY A 273 11.00 11.73 3.31
C GLY A 273 9.88 12.01 4.30
N GLN A 274 10.14 11.90 5.61
CA GLN A 274 9.14 12.22 6.64
C GLN A 274 8.83 13.73 6.68
N ILE A 275 9.85 14.60 6.54
CA ILE A 275 9.65 16.06 6.43
C ILE A 275 8.78 16.39 5.22
N ALA A 276 9.05 15.75 4.09
CA ALA A 276 8.23 15.89 2.89
C ALA A 276 6.79 15.40 3.09
N GLY A 277 6.64 14.24 3.72
CA GLY A 277 5.32 13.65 4.01
C GLY A 277 4.50 14.48 4.99
N GLU A 278 5.14 15.04 6.01
CA GLU A 278 4.49 15.93 6.98
C GLU A 278 4.03 17.23 6.31
N GLU A 279 4.88 17.85 5.48
CA GLU A 279 4.50 19.05 4.75
C GLU A 279 3.40 18.78 3.71
N ALA A 280 3.39 17.59 3.10
CA ALA A 280 2.37 17.21 2.13
C ALA A 280 0.95 17.20 2.73
N LEU A 281 0.80 17.04 4.05
CA LEU A 281 -0.50 17.14 4.73
C LEU A 281 -1.11 18.56 4.68
N ASN A 282 -0.29 19.57 4.39
CA ASN A 282 -0.73 20.96 4.20
C ASN A 282 -1.12 21.28 2.74
N THR A 283 -1.12 20.30 1.85
CA THR A 283 -1.50 20.48 0.45
C THR A 283 -2.98 20.85 0.36
N PRO A 284 -3.33 21.93 -0.35
CA PRO A 284 -4.72 22.36 -0.45
C PRO A 284 -5.57 21.41 -1.29
N GLN A 285 -6.89 21.41 -1.03
CA GLN A 285 -7.84 20.56 -1.78
C GLN A 285 -7.79 20.84 -3.29
N SER A 286 -7.54 22.08 -3.72
CA SER A 286 -7.44 22.43 -5.14
C SER A 286 -6.41 21.60 -5.91
N TYR A 287 -5.31 21.19 -5.25
CA TYR A 287 -4.33 20.30 -5.87
C TYR A 287 -4.97 18.93 -6.24
N PHE A 288 -5.75 18.36 -5.33
CA PHE A 288 -6.41 17.07 -5.59
C PHE A 288 -7.50 17.22 -6.65
N ASP A 289 -8.23 18.33 -6.63
CA ASP A 289 -9.27 18.62 -7.63
C ASP A 289 -8.66 18.71 -9.05
N GLU A 290 -7.50 19.37 -9.18
CA GLU A 290 -6.74 19.45 -10.43
C GLU A 290 -6.22 18.07 -10.86
N VAL A 291 -5.64 17.31 -9.95
CA VAL A 291 -5.12 15.95 -10.23
C VAL A 291 -6.23 15.01 -10.69
N ILE A 292 -7.39 15.04 -10.03
CA ILE A 292 -8.54 14.19 -10.39
C ILE A 292 -9.14 14.62 -11.73
N ALA A 293 -9.12 15.92 -12.03
CA ALA A 293 -9.63 16.42 -13.32
C ALA A 293 -8.71 16.09 -14.48
N GLU A 294 -7.39 15.98 -14.25
CA GLU A 294 -6.41 15.63 -15.28
C GLU A 294 -6.45 14.13 -15.62
N TYR A 295 -6.60 13.25 -14.63
CA TYR A 295 -6.68 11.80 -14.81
C TYR A 295 -8.10 11.30 -15.06
#